data_95a701551f58524915ae41d5ade3e24c
#
_entry.id   95a701551f58524915ae41d5ade3e24c
#
_cell.length_a   1.000
_cell.length_b   1.000
_cell.length_c   1.000
_cell.angle_alpha   90.00
_cell.angle_beta   90.00
_cell.angle_gamma   90.00
#
_symmetry.space_group_name_H-M   'P 1'
#
loop_
_entity.id
_entity.type
_entity.pdbx_description
1 polymer ?
#
loop_
_entity_poly.entity_id
_entity_poly.type
_entity_poly.pdbx_seq_one_letter_code
_entity_poly.pdbx_strand_id
1 'polypeptide(L)'
;MGEAKVGEEFIKHEFDEAIAIQQCIVDAEASLATGHPVDTAKRVIKEAMAADRKYLQELKTLGSAHGATGEVEDVAGGLTELMKSTLDKATTEGNDSDFYEAHAVLLNLKRKQWDSAGGMLAIAGDQKDTRLRDAAKDFQAGQKESSTTLTKELAGYAVQIAGAGA
;
A
#
# COMPACT_ATOMS: atom_id res chain seq x y z
N MET A 1 32.65 -4.39 -12.47
CA MET A 1 32.14 -5.16 -11.30
C MET A 1 31.39 -4.25 -10.30
N GLY A 2 31.80 -3.03 -10.06
CA GLY A 2 31.11 -2.14 -9.12
C GLY A 2 29.69 -1.73 -9.53
N GLU A 3 29.47 -1.38 -10.77
CA GLU A 3 28.17 -0.90 -11.27
C GLU A 3 27.10 -2.00 -11.26
N ALA A 4 27.42 -3.21 -11.67
CA ALA A 4 26.49 -4.34 -11.63
C ALA A 4 26.04 -4.66 -10.19
N LYS A 5 26.96 -4.60 -9.24
CA LYS A 5 26.67 -4.81 -7.82
C LYS A 5 25.74 -3.74 -7.26
N VAL A 6 25.97 -2.48 -7.60
CA VAL A 6 25.10 -1.34 -7.20
C VAL A 6 23.69 -1.51 -7.77
N GLY A 7 23.57 -1.96 -9.02
CA GLY A 7 22.29 -2.23 -9.65
C GLY A 7 21.50 -3.34 -8.95
N GLU A 8 22.16 -4.42 -8.58
CA GLU A 8 21.54 -5.54 -7.84
C GLU A 8 21.10 -5.12 -6.42
N GLU A 9 21.93 -4.35 -5.73
CA GLU A 9 21.59 -3.81 -4.40
C GLU A 9 20.39 -2.85 -4.47
N PHE A 10 20.32 -2.03 -5.51
CA PHE A 10 19.17 -1.15 -5.74
C PHE A 10 17.88 -1.93 -5.99
N ILE A 11 17.92 -2.93 -6.87
CA ILE A 11 16.75 -3.77 -7.17
C ILE A 11 16.28 -4.50 -5.90
N LYS A 12 17.20 -5.09 -5.14
CA LYS A 12 16.87 -5.71 -3.86
C LYS A 12 16.18 -4.72 -2.92
N HIS A 13 16.74 -3.52 -2.80
CA HIS A 13 16.18 -2.47 -1.95
C HIS A 13 14.75 -2.07 -2.38
N GLU A 14 14.51 -1.90 -3.68
CA GLU A 14 13.18 -1.59 -4.22
C GLU A 14 12.17 -2.71 -3.91
N PHE A 15 12.56 -3.97 -4.01
CA PHE A 15 11.71 -5.09 -3.59
C PHE A 15 11.48 -5.12 -2.08
N ASP A 16 12.49 -4.87 -1.27
CA ASP A 16 12.34 -4.80 0.19
C ASP A 16 11.31 -3.73 0.59
N GLU A 17 11.41 -2.52 0.02
CA GLU A 17 10.45 -1.45 0.26
C GLU A 17 9.05 -1.82 -0.22
N ALA A 18 8.93 -2.32 -1.45
CA ALA A 18 7.63 -2.69 -2.01
C ALA A 18 6.94 -3.79 -1.20
N ILE A 19 7.67 -4.80 -0.74
CA ILE A 19 7.14 -5.88 0.11
C ILE A 19 6.66 -5.30 1.46
N ALA A 20 7.47 -4.47 2.11
CA ALA A 20 7.12 -3.88 3.40
C ALA A 20 5.88 -2.99 3.32
N ILE A 21 5.81 -2.11 2.32
CA ILE A 21 4.65 -1.23 2.10
C ILE A 21 3.41 -2.05 1.76
N GLN A 22 3.53 -3.05 0.89
CA GLN A 22 2.37 -3.88 0.50
C GLN A 22 1.85 -4.73 1.66
N GLN A 23 2.74 -5.28 2.48
CA GLN A 23 2.34 -6.00 3.70
C GLN A 23 1.57 -5.07 4.65
N CYS A 24 2.06 -3.85 4.82
CA CYS A 24 1.41 -2.85 5.66
C CYS A 24 0.01 -2.46 5.12
N ILE A 25 -0.12 -2.30 3.80
CA ILE A 25 -1.41 -2.05 3.14
C ILE A 25 -2.39 -3.19 3.42
N VAL A 26 -1.96 -4.44 3.20
CA VAL A 26 -2.80 -5.63 3.42
C VAL A 26 -3.26 -5.73 4.86
N ASP A 27 -2.36 -5.51 5.82
CA ASP A 27 -2.69 -5.56 7.25
C ASP A 27 -3.66 -4.44 7.66
N ALA A 28 -3.44 -3.23 7.15
CA ALA A 28 -4.32 -2.08 7.41
C ALA A 28 -5.72 -2.29 6.78
N GLU A 29 -5.78 -2.81 5.58
CA GLU A 29 -7.04 -3.13 4.91
C GLU A 29 -7.84 -4.19 5.68
N ALA A 30 -7.17 -5.22 6.18
CA ALA A 30 -7.83 -6.25 6.99
C ALA A 30 -8.50 -5.65 8.24
N SER A 31 -7.86 -4.70 8.89
CA SER A 31 -8.40 -4.00 10.05
C SER A 31 -9.52 -3.02 9.68
N LEU A 32 -9.31 -2.19 8.67
CA LEU A 32 -10.29 -1.16 8.26
C LEU A 32 -11.51 -1.75 7.55
N ALA A 33 -11.39 -2.90 6.89
CA ALA A 33 -12.53 -3.60 6.28
C ALA A 33 -13.58 -4.04 7.31
N THR A 34 -13.20 -4.18 8.56
CA THR A 34 -14.11 -4.50 9.67
C THR A 34 -14.40 -3.31 10.58
N GLY A 35 -13.42 -2.45 10.84
CA GLY A 35 -13.50 -1.38 11.83
C GLY A 35 -13.90 -0.01 11.31
N HIS A 36 -13.77 0.27 10.00
CA HIS A 36 -14.08 1.58 9.46
C HIS A 36 -15.56 1.94 9.67
N PRO A 37 -15.88 3.14 10.20
CA PRO A 37 -17.27 3.51 10.50
C PRO A 37 -18.17 3.71 9.28
N VAL A 38 -17.60 3.98 8.10
CA VAL A 38 -18.34 4.23 6.86
C VAL A 38 -18.47 2.95 6.04
N ASP A 39 -19.69 2.45 5.88
CA ASP A 39 -19.97 1.17 5.19
C ASP A 39 -19.49 1.13 3.74
N THR A 40 -19.62 2.23 3.01
CA THR A 40 -19.14 2.33 1.63
C THR A 40 -17.62 2.24 1.54
N ALA A 41 -16.90 2.87 2.47
CA ALA A 41 -15.44 2.75 2.59
C ALA A 41 -15.02 1.32 2.95
N LYS A 42 -15.68 0.69 3.92
CA LYS A 42 -15.45 -0.73 4.27
C LYS A 42 -15.58 -1.64 3.06
N ARG A 43 -16.62 -1.45 2.28
CA ARG A 43 -16.87 -2.27 1.09
C ARG A 43 -15.76 -2.12 0.06
N VAL A 44 -15.36 -0.90 -0.27
CA VAL A 44 -14.29 -0.63 -1.24
C VAL A 44 -12.96 -1.23 -0.78
N ILE A 45 -12.62 -1.05 0.50
CA ILE A 45 -11.41 -1.64 1.09
C ILE A 45 -11.45 -3.18 0.98
N LYS A 46 -12.58 -3.78 1.34
CA LYS A 46 -12.77 -5.23 1.28
C LYS A 46 -12.66 -5.78 -0.15
N GLU A 47 -13.19 -5.07 -1.12
CA GLU A 47 -13.10 -5.45 -2.53
C GLU A 47 -11.65 -5.39 -3.06
N ALA A 48 -10.83 -4.46 -2.57
CA ALA A 48 -9.43 -4.32 -2.96
C ALA A 48 -8.50 -5.38 -2.36
N MET A 49 -8.88 -5.99 -1.25
CA MET A 49 -8.00 -6.88 -0.47
C MET A 49 -7.44 -8.07 -1.26
N ALA A 50 -8.23 -8.69 -2.10
CA ALA A 50 -7.80 -9.88 -2.85
C ALA A 50 -6.67 -9.53 -3.84
N ALA A 51 -6.83 -8.43 -4.57
CA ALA A 51 -5.80 -7.94 -5.51
C ALA A 51 -4.53 -7.50 -4.78
N ASP A 52 -4.66 -6.83 -3.64
CA ASP A 52 -3.52 -6.37 -2.86
C ASP A 52 -2.75 -7.53 -2.23
N ARG A 53 -3.42 -8.56 -1.75
CA ARG A 53 -2.78 -9.80 -1.28
C ARG A 53 -2.07 -10.54 -2.41
N LYS A 54 -2.66 -10.58 -3.60
CA LYS A 54 -2.03 -11.19 -4.77
C LYS A 54 -0.74 -10.46 -5.14
N TYR A 55 -0.76 -9.14 -5.16
CA TYR A 55 0.43 -8.35 -5.46
C TYR A 55 1.53 -8.55 -4.41
N LEU A 56 1.19 -8.61 -3.13
CA LEU A 56 2.13 -8.94 -2.07
C LEU A 56 2.82 -10.29 -2.34
N GLN A 57 2.05 -11.31 -2.71
CA GLN A 57 2.58 -12.64 -2.99
C GLN A 57 3.50 -12.63 -4.20
N GLU A 58 3.16 -11.90 -5.26
CA GLU A 58 4.02 -11.73 -6.44
C GLU A 58 5.32 -11.01 -6.09
N LEU A 59 5.27 -9.94 -5.30
CA LEU A 59 6.46 -9.22 -4.84
C LEU A 59 7.38 -10.13 -4.01
N LYS A 60 6.84 -10.92 -3.10
CA LYS A 60 7.62 -11.87 -2.29
C LYS A 60 8.29 -12.93 -3.15
N THR A 61 7.56 -13.50 -4.09
CA THR A 61 8.08 -14.55 -4.99
C THR A 61 9.18 -14.00 -5.90
N LEU A 62 8.93 -12.87 -6.55
CA LEU A 62 9.89 -12.24 -7.47
C LEU A 62 11.08 -11.63 -6.74
N GLY A 63 10.83 -10.99 -5.60
CA GLY A 63 11.87 -10.38 -4.78
C GLY A 63 12.84 -11.38 -4.17
N SER A 64 12.40 -12.61 -3.88
CA SER A 64 13.27 -13.66 -3.35
C SER A 64 14.43 -14.01 -4.29
N ALA A 65 14.23 -13.90 -5.60
CA ALA A 65 15.28 -14.10 -6.60
C ALA A 65 16.39 -13.03 -6.51
N HIS A 66 16.10 -11.87 -5.91
CA HIS A 66 17.04 -10.78 -5.67
C HIS A 66 17.49 -10.69 -4.21
N GLY A 67 17.14 -11.68 -3.39
CA GLY A 67 17.49 -11.72 -1.97
C GLY A 67 16.67 -10.78 -1.09
N ALA A 68 15.55 -10.27 -1.58
CA ALA A 68 14.68 -9.37 -0.82
C ALA A 68 13.86 -10.14 0.22
N THR A 69 13.69 -9.56 1.40
CA THR A 69 12.96 -10.12 2.54
C THR A 69 11.83 -9.21 3.03
N GLY A 70 11.81 -7.96 2.60
CA GLY A 70 10.88 -6.94 3.10
C GLY A 70 11.38 -6.23 4.35
N GLU A 71 12.64 -6.40 4.72
CA GLU A 71 13.27 -5.65 5.79
C GLU A 71 13.62 -4.24 5.30
N VAL A 72 13.10 -3.23 6.01
CA VAL A 72 13.30 -1.82 5.67
C VAL A 72 13.63 -1.02 6.92
N GLU A 73 14.46 0.01 6.73
CA GLU A 73 14.74 1.03 7.74
C GLU A 73 14.19 2.37 7.21
N ASP A 74 14.86 3.29 6.87
CA ASP A 74 14.59 4.58 6.17
C ASP A 74 13.10 5.04 6.08
N VAL A 75 12.75 5.58 4.92
CA VAL A 75 11.44 6.21 4.64
C VAL A 75 10.30 5.19 4.68
N ALA A 76 10.49 4.01 4.09
CA ALA A 76 9.47 2.97 4.09
C ALA A 76 9.17 2.46 5.52
N GLY A 77 10.20 2.32 6.35
CA GLY A 77 10.06 1.99 7.77
C GLY A 77 9.24 3.05 8.52
N GLY A 78 9.50 4.34 8.28
CA GLY A 78 8.74 5.44 8.86
C GLY A 78 7.27 5.46 8.43
N LEU A 79 6.99 5.17 7.16
CA LEU A 79 5.62 5.11 6.64
C LEU A 79 4.83 3.93 7.21
N THR A 80 5.44 2.76 7.35
CA THR A 80 4.78 1.58 7.96
C THR A 80 4.52 1.80 9.44
N GLU A 81 5.42 2.42 10.18
CA GLU A 81 5.21 2.82 11.58
C GLU A 81 4.07 3.83 11.73
N LEU A 82 4.00 4.83 10.85
CA LEU A 82 2.91 5.81 10.83
C LEU A 82 1.55 5.12 10.62
N MET A 83 1.46 4.19 9.68
CA MET A 83 0.23 3.43 9.43
C MET A 83 -0.18 2.61 10.66
N LYS A 84 0.75 1.88 11.26
CA LYS A 84 0.49 1.06 12.45
C LYS A 84 0.01 1.90 13.63
N SER A 85 0.70 3.00 13.93
CA SER A 85 0.33 3.86 15.07
C SER A 85 -1.02 4.54 14.87
N THR A 86 -1.31 5.00 13.66
CA THR A 86 -2.59 5.62 13.30
C THR A 86 -3.74 4.62 13.41
N LEU A 87 -3.52 3.40 12.94
CA LEU A 87 -4.49 2.32 12.98
C LEU A 87 -4.75 1.85 14.42
N ASP A 88 -3.71 1.69 15.23
CA ASP A 88 -3.82 1.31 16.65
C ASP A 88 -4.63 2.35 17.42
N LYS A 89 -4.40 3.61 17.17
CA LYS A 89 -5.16 4.69 17.78
C LYS A 89 -6.64 4.62 17.38
N ALA A 90 -6.94 4.47 16.11
CA ALA A 90 -8.31 4.35 15.60
C ALA A 90 -9.04 3.15 16.18
N THR A 91 -8.41 1.99 16.25
CA THR A 91 -9.03 0.77 16.78
C THR A 91 -9.14 0.76 18.29
N THR A 92 -8.28 1.46 19.00
CA THR A 92 -8.30 1.56 20.48
C THR A 92 -9.30 2.61 20.96
N GLU A 93 -9.29 3.81 20.39
CA GLU A 93 -10.15 4.92 20.81
C GLU A 93 -11.49 4.91 20.10
N GLY A 94 -11.56 4.41 18.87
CA GLY A 94 -12.78 4.18 18.12
C GLY A 94 -13.50 5.44 17.63
N ASN A 95 -12.84 6.61 17.64
CA ASN A 95 -13.48 7.84 17.20
C ASN A 95 -13.28 8.12 15.70
N ASP A 96 -14.18 8.91 15.13
CA ASP A 96 -14.23 9.18 13.70
C ASP A 96 -12.97 9.87 13.17
N SER A 97 -12.41 10.82 13.91
CA SER A 97 -11.22 11.54 13.46
C SER A 97 -9.99 10.64 13.34
N ASP A 98 -9.86 9.64 14.21
CA ASP A 98 -8.75 8.69 14.16
C ASP A 98 -8.92 7.71 12.97
N PHE A 99 -10.15 7.27 12.69
CA PHE A 99 -10.43 6.47 11.50
C PHE A 99 -10.24 7.27 10.20
N TYR A 100 -10.58 8.56 10.21
CA TYR A 100 -10.28 9.45 9.09
C TYR A 100 -8.77 9.50 8.80
N GLU A 101 -7.96 9.69 9.84
CA GLU A 101 -6.49 9.72 9.70
C GLU A 101 -5.95 8.36 9.22
N ALA A 102 -6.42 7.24 9.76
CA ALA A 102 -6.02 5.91 9.30
C ALA A 102 -6.36 5.69 7.82
N HIS A 103 -7.53 6.10 7.39
CA HIS A 103 -7.95 6.07 5.98
C HIS A 103 -7.03 6.93 5.09
N ALA A 104 -6.71 8.15 5.53
CA ALA A 104 -5.82 9.06 4.81
C ALA A 104 -4.39 8.50 4.68
N VAL A 105 -3.85 7.90 5.74
CA VAL A 105 -2.53 7.27 5.71
C VAL A 105 -2.52 6.04 4.80
N LEU A 106 -3.57 5.23 4.80
CA LEU A 106 -3.71 4.12 3.86
C LEU A 106 -3.65 4.59 2.40
N LEU A 107 -4.33 5.67 2.07
CA LEU A 107 -4.27 6.28 0.73
C LEU A 107 -2.86 6.76 0.36
N ASN A 108 -2.12 7.32 1.30
CA ASN A 108 -0.73 7.71 1.08
C ASN A 108 0.17 6.51 0.78
N LEU A 109 0.00 5.40 1.51
CA LEU A 109 0.73 4.16 1.24
C LEU A 109 0.39 3.59 -0.14
N LYS A 110 -0.87 3.57 -0.50
CA LYS A 110 -1.32 3.10 -1.82
C LYS A 110 -0.75 3.95 -2.95
N ARG A 111 -0.67 5.26 -2.78
CA ARG A 111 -0.05 6.17 -3.75
C ARG A 111 1.44 5.93 -3.90
N LYS A 112 2.17 5.81 -2.77
CA LYS A 112 3.59 5.46 -2.81
C LYS A 112 3.82 4.13 -3.53
N GLN A 113 3.00 3.14 -3.25
CA GLN A 113 3.11 1.82 -3.87
C GLN A 113 2.78 1.85 -5.37
N TRP A 114 1.85 2.69 -5.79
CA TRP A 114 1.55 2.91 -7.20
C TRP A 114 2.77 3.49 -7.94
N ASP A 115 3.45 4.46 -7.35
CA ASP A 115 4.69 5.05 -7.88
C ASP A 115 5.81 4.01 -7.93
N SER A 116 5.97 3.21 -6.87
CA SER A 116 6.93 2.10 -6.80
C SER A 116 6.67 1.07 -7.92
N ALA A 117 5.42 0.73 -8.17
CA ALA A 117 5.06 -0.18 -9.27
C ALA A 117 5.47 0.37 -10.65
N GLY A 118 5.45 1.69 -10.83
CA GLY A 118 6.00 2.35 -12.02
C GLY A 118 7.51 2.10 -12.19
N GLY A 119 8.27 2.18 -11.10
CA GLY A 119 9.69 1.82 -11.08
C GLY A 119 9.92 0.34 -11.40
N MET A 120 9.10 -0.55 -10.82
CA MET A 120 9.16 -1.98 -11.10
C MET A 120 8.85 -2.30 -12.58
N LEU A 121 7.93 -1.56 -13.20
CA LEU A 121 7.66 -1.69 -14.64
C LEU A 121 8.88 -1.34 -15.48
N ALA A 122 9.60 -0.27 -15.13
CA ALA A 122 10.81 0.13 -15.83
C ALA A 122 11.93 -0.92 -15.67
N ILE A 123 12.14 -1.44 -14.45
CA ILE A 123 13.08 -2.53 -14.18
C ILE A 123 12.72 -3.79 -14.99
N ALA A 124 11.44 -4.15 -14.99
CA ALA A 124 10.97 -5.33 -15.70
C ALA A 124 11.19 -5.21 -17.22
N GLY A 125 11.04 -4.01 -17.79
CA GLY A 125 11.33 -3.74 -19.19
C GLY A 125 12.79 -3.93 -19.53
N ASP A 126 13.68 -3.38 -18.72
CA ASP A 126 15.14 -3.49 -18.89
C ASP A 126 15.61 -4.95 -18.74
N GLN A 127 15.12 -5.66 -17.75
CA GLN A 127 15.49 -7.05 -17.47
C GLN A 127 14.70 -8.08 -18.28
N LYS A 128 13.74 -7.66 -19.09
CA LYS A 128 12.82 -8.53 -19.85
C LYS A 128 12.05 -9.53 -18.97
N ASP A 129 11.73 -9.10 -17.74
CA ASP A 129 10.94 -9.87 -16.78
C ASP A 129 9.44 -9.65 -17.04
N THR A 130 8.83 -10.55 -17.80
CA THR A 130 7.42 -10.46 -18.18
C THR A 130 6.47 -10.65 -16.99
N ARG A 131 6.85 -11.48 -16.03
CA ARG A 131 6.03 -11.73 -14.83
C ARG A 131 5.97 -10.50 -13.92
N LEU A 132 7.11 -9.86 -13.67
CA LEU A 132 7.15 -8.60 -12.90
C LEU A 132 6.37 -7.49 -13.63
N ARG A 133 6.55 -7.38 -14.95
CA ARG A 133 5.81 -6.41 -15.76
C ARG A 133 4.31 -6.58 -15.60
N ASP A 134 3.80 -7.78 -15.75
CA ASP A 134 2.36 -8.06 -15.73
C ASP A 134 1.79 -7.84 -14.32
N ALA A 135 2.49 -8.27 -13.28
CA ALA A 135 2.10 -8.04 -11.89
C ALA A 135 2.02 -6.54 -11.56
N ALA A 136 3.00 -5.75 -11.96
CA ALA A 136 3.03 -4.31 -11.69
C ALA A 136 1.95 -3.55 -12.49
N LYS A 137 1.68 -3.94 -13.74
CA LYS A 137 0.59 -3.37 -14.54
C LYS A 137 -0.78 -3.65 -13.94
N ASP A 138 -1.04 -4.88 -13.56
CA ASP A 138 -2.31 -5.28 -12.94
C ASP A 138 -2.54 -4.54 -11.64
N PHE A 139 -1.49 -4.42 -10.82
CA PHE A 139 -1.54 -3.65 -9.59
C PHE A 139 -1.89 -2.18 -9.85
N GLN A 140 -1.20 -1.52 -10.77
CA GLN A 140 -1.46 -0.11 -11.08
C GLN A 140 -2.89 0.13 -11.58
N ALA A 141 -3.41 -0.73 -12.43
CA ALA A 141 -4.77 -0.63 -12.93
C ALA A 141 -5.81 -0.74 -11.81
N GLY A 142 -5.67 -1.74 -10.93
CA GLY A 142 -6.56 -1.93 -9.79
C GLY A 142 -6.47 -0.81 -8.77
N GLN A 143 -5.27 -0.31 -8.48
CA GLN A 143 -5.06 0.79 -7.53
C GLN A 143 -5.64 2.11 -8.01
N LYS A 144 -5.58 2.40 -9.29
CA LYS A 144 -6.16 3.63 -9.84
C LYS A 144 -7.65 3.71 -9.56
N GLU A 145 -8.36 2.62 -9.75
CA GLU A 145 -9.80 2.55 -9.50
C GLU A 145 -10.13 2.64 -8.01
N SER A 146 -9.54 1.79 -7.19
CA SER A 146 -9.81 1.75 -5.74
C SER A 146 -9.39 3.03 -5.03
N SER A 147 -8.24 3.61 -5.37
CA SER A 147 -7.78 4.86 -4.78
C SER A 147 -8.66 6.06 -5.14
N THR A 148 -9.18 6.11 -6.36
CA THR A 148 -10.13 7.15 -6.77
C THR A 148 -11.40 7.09 -5.93
N THR A 149 -11.94 5.90 -5.72
CA THR A 149 -13.14 5.70 -4.89
C THR A 149 -12.87 6.02 -3.43
N LEU A 150 -11.78 5.51 -2.86
CA LEU A 150 -11.39 5.77 -1.48
C LEU A 150 -11.11 7.26 -1.21
N THR A 151 -10.58 8.00 -2.20
CA THR A 151 -10.38 9.46 -2.09
C THR A 151 -11.73 10.19 -1.98
N LYS A 152 -12.72 9.79 -2.75
CA LYS A 152 -14.08 10.34 -2.65
C LYS A 152 -14.75 10.01 -1.31
N GLU A 153 -14.59 8.77 -0.85
CA GLU A 153 -15.11 8.34 0.45
C GLU A 153 -14.45 9.12 1.61
N LEU A 154 -13.15 9.40 1.52
CA LEU A 154 -12.44 10.21 2.51
C LEU A 154 -13.01 11.64 2.58
N ALA A 155 -13.23 12.27 1.43
CA ALA A 155 -13.80 13.61 1.37
C ALA A 155 -15.23 13.65 1.95
N GLY A 156 -16.06 12.67 1.62
CA GLY A 156 -17.41 12.52 2.20
C GLY A 156 -17.36 12.29 3.71
N TYR A 157 -16.40 11.52 4.19
CA TYR A 157 -16.22 11.28 5.60
C TYR A 157 -15.79 12.55 6.37
N ALA A 158 -14.93 13.38 5.78
CA ALA A 158 -14.58 14.69 6.34
C ALA A 158 -15.80 15.59 6.54
N VAL A 159 -16.70 15.62 5.55
CA VAL A 159 -17.94 16.37 5.66
C VAL A 159 -18.86 15.81 6.75
N GLN A 160 -18.97 14.51 6.84
CA GLN A 160 -19.76 13.84 7.88
C GLN A 160 -19.25 14.17 9.30
N ILE A 161 -17.93 14.12 9.52
CA ILE A 161 -17.31 14.45 10.81
C ILE A 161 -17.54 15.94 11.15
N ALA A 162 -17.30 16.83 10.19
CA ALA A 162 -17.49 18.26 10.37
C ALA A 162 -18.95 18.63 10.68
N GLY A 163 -19.90 17.93 10.07
CA GLY A 163 -21.34 18.14 10.27
C GLY A 163 -21.86 17.59 11.62
N ALA A 164 -21.21 16.58 12.19
CA ALA A 164 -21.61 15.96 13.45
C ALA A 164 -21.46 16.91 14.67
N GLY A 165 -20.66 17.97 14.56
CA GLY A 165 -20.48 19.00 15.59
C GLY A 165 -21.46 20.18 15.50
N ALA A 166 -22.32 20.17 14.50
CA ALA A 166 -23.34 21.20 14.30
C ALA A 166 -24.71 20.74 14.84
#